data_9e22837463d42e686257d1b3974dec28
#
_entry.id   9e22837463d42e686257d1b3974dec28
#
_cell.length_a   1.000
_cell.length_b   1.000
_cell.length_c   1.000
_cell.angle_alpha   90.00
_cell.angle_beta   90.00
_cell.angle_gamma   90.00
#
_symmetry.space_group_name_H-M   'P 1'
#
loop_
_entity.id
_entity.type
_entity.pdbx_description
1 polymer ?
#
loop_
_entity_poly.entity_id
_entity_poly.type
_entity_poly.pdbx_seq_one_letter_code
_entity_poly.pdbx_strand_id
1 'polypeptide(L)'
;YWDEEWCAYLVDNQFIWGLYKHGYGFLPYTKNVPNRSYTYDDGPPHERYSGILENVKSLLDEEARLVTQIQAIIRTVAWRTIDFQGPRSLSEEAMQNYEMFGAKNYLPPGVSVGLSPMGQVPPDLYQQLATVQNYIEAATFPNVVRGMRPRGVSAGFGISVLAGMGRLVFQAVADGMQRSIEESNSKFAKLVENKIKGRITVHARSDINSFDQSIEPDDIRGMYENIVKVKAEAPEEREREALLAMRLQSAGIISMYEAQRRAGI
;
A
#
# COMPACT_ATOMS: atom_id res chain seq x y z
N TYR A 1 24.65 7.78 -11.50
CA TYR A 1 25.39 8.36 -10.38
C TYR A 1 25.19 9.87 -10.34
N TRP A 2 24.88 10.39 -9.16
CA TRP A 2 24.77 11.81 -8.88
C TRP A 2 25.29 12.08 -7.47
N ASP A 3 26.09 13.11 -7.31
CA ASP A 3 26.49 13.67 -6.03
C ASP A 3 26.22 15.19 -5.98
N GLU A 4 26.86 15.93 -5.10
CA GLU A 4 26.64 17.37 -4.94
C GLU A 4 27.21 18.20 -6.08
N GLU A 5 28.22 17.70 -6.79
CA GLU A 5 28.91 18.41 -7.85
C GLU A 5 28.83 17.73 -9.22
N TRP A 6 28.85 16.40 -9.23
CA TRP A 6 29.03 15.62 -10.43
C TRP A 6 27.86 14.71 -10.73
N CYS A 7 27.64 14.45 -12.00
CA CYS A 7 26.72 13.41 -12.45
C CYS A 7 27.32 12.59 -13.59
N ALA A 8 26.91 11.32 -13.65
CA ALA A 8 27.30 10.37 -14.66
C ALA A 8 26.18 9.34 -14.90
N TYR A 9 26.13 8.82 -16.10
CA TYR A 9 25.23 7.73 -16.46
C TYR A 9 26.03 6.45 -16.64
N LEU A 10 25.64 5.42 -15.86
CA LEU A 10 26.27 4.11 -15.89
C LEU A 10 25.24 3.06 -16.30
N VAL A 11 25.65 2.12 -17.14
CA VAL A 11 24.92 0.88 -17.41
C VAL A 11 25.93 -0.25 -17.30
N ASP A 12 25.62 -1.29 -16.57
CA ASP A 12 26.48 -2.43 -16.29
C ASP A 12 27.89 -2.02 -15.79
N ASN A 13 27.95 -1.03 -14.88
CA ASN A 13 29.16 -0.42 -14.36
C ASN A 13 30.07 0.27 -15.41
N GLN A 14 29.60 0.48 -16.62
CA GLN A 14 30.29 1.22 -17.65
C GLN A 14 29.68 2.61 -17.81
N PHE A 15 30.53 3.63 -17.91
CA PHE A 15 30.08 4.99 -18.19
C PHE A 15 29.57 5.06 -19.65
N ILE A 16 28.25 5.27 -19.80
CA ILE A 16 27.65 5.61 -21.09
C ILE A 16 27.88 7.07 -21.40
N TRP A 17 27.75 7.90 -20.36
CA TRP A 17 28.02 9.33 -20.45
C TRP A 17 29.01 9.71 -19.38
N GLY A 18 30.04 10.46 -19.74
CA GLY A 18 31.14 10.80 -18.85
C GLY A 18 30.72 11.61 -17.65
N LEU A 19 31.63 11.68 -16.69
CA LEU A 19 31.44 12.48 -15.49
C LEU A 19 31.45 13.96 -15.88
N TYR A 20 30.37 14.69 -15.56
CA TYR A 20 30.26 16.13 -15.80
C TYR A 20 29.72 16.87 -14.57
N LYS A 21 30.15 18.14 -14.43
CA LYS A 21 29.67 18.99 -13.34
C LYS A 21 28.30 19.53 -13.66
N HIS A 22 27.30 19.23 -12.83
CA HIS A 22 25.94 19.75 -13.01
C HIS A 22 25.75 21.17 -12.46
N GLY A 23 26.63 21.59 -11.58
CA GLY A 23 26.69 22.99 -11.07
C GLY A 23 25.53 23.39 -10.14
N TYR A 24 24.77 22.47 -9.59
CA TYR A 24 23.71 22.80 -8.63
C TYR A 24 24.26 23.10 -7.22
N GLY A 25 25.39 22.50 -6.84
CA GLY A 25 25.98 22.64 -5.51
C GLY A 25 25.22 21.87 -4.43
N PHE A 26 24.30 21.01 -4.81
CA PHE A 26 23.56 20.08 -3.96
C PHE A 26 23.02 18.93 -4.79
N LEU A 27 22.72 17.81 -4.14
CA LEU A 27 22.10 16.66 -4.78
C LEU A 27 20.64 16.98 -5.16
N PRO A 28 20.26 16.97 -6.47
CA PRO A 28 18.95 17.43 -6.93
C PRO A 28 17.83 16.37 -6.71
N TYR A 29 18.10 15.35 -5.96
CA TYR A 29 17.15 14.30 -5.60
C TYR A 29 16.84 14.33 -4.12
N THR A 30 15.59 14.07 -3.78
CA THR A 30 15.15 13.85 -2.42
C THR A 30 14.85 12.36 -2.23
N LYS A 31 15.19 11.83 -1.06
CA LYS A 31 14.91 10.45 -0.72
C LYS A 31 13.70 10.40 0.19
N ASN A 32 12.62 9.80 -0.29
CA ASN A 32 11.49 9.50 0.57
C ASN A 32 11.78 8.23 1.37
N VAL A 33 11.84 8.36 2.68
CA VAL A 33 12.05 7.25 3.60
C VAL A 33 10.78 7.08 4.43
N PRO A 34 9.89 6.17 4.02
CA PRO A 34 8.63 5.98 4.70
C PRO A 34 8.79 5.37 6.10
N ASN A 35 9.78 4.51 6.28
CA ASN A 35 10.07 3.91 7.58
C ASN A 35 11.52 3.44 7.64
N ARG A 36 12.11 3.49 8.85
CA ARG A 36 13.45 2.97 9.10
C ARG A 36 13.34 1.61 9.74
N SER A 37 14.13 0.64 9.24
CA SER A 37 14.28 -0.65 9.90
C SER A 37 15.05 -0.50 11.22
N TYR A 38 14.92 -1.48 12.10
CA TYR A 38 15.74 -1.59 13.32
C TYR A 38 17.24 -1.75 12.99
N THR A 39 17.58 -2.19 11.77
CA THR A 39 18.96 -2.33 11.26
C THR A 39 19.44 -1.11 10.48
N TYR A 40 18.75 0.05 10.63
CA TYR A 40 19.02 1.24 9.82
C TYR A 40 20.48 1.71 9.90
N ASP A 41 21.08 1.68 11.08
CA ASP A 41 22.42 2.19 11.30
C ASP A 41 23.50 1.18 10.90
N ASP A 42 23.29 -0.11 11.19
CA ASP A 42 24.32 -1.16 11.07
C ASP A 42 24.08 -2.15 9.92
N GLY A 43 22.90 -2.13 9.35
CA GLY A 43 22.51 -3.07 8.29
C GLY A 43 22.99 -2.70 6.88
N PRO A 44 23.02 -3.66 5.97
CA PRO A 44 23.26 -3.40 4.56
C PRO A 44 22.19 -2.46 3.98
N PRO A 45 22.47 -1.72 2.90
CA PRO A 45 21.56 -0.69 2.37
C PRO A 45 20.13 -1.15 2.08
N HIS A 46 19.94 -2.41 1.70
CA HIS A 46 18.62 -2.99 1.39
C HIS A 46 17.81 -3.36 2.64
N GLU A 47 18.45 -3.49 3.81
CA GLU A 47 17.81 -3.81 5.08
C GLU A 47 17.56 -2.57 5.96
N ARG A 48 18.06 -1.40 5.56
CA ARG A 48 17.92 -0.16 6.33
C ARG A 48 16.51 0.39 6.35
N TYR A 49 15.68 -0.03 5.41
CA TYR A 49 14.32 0.49 5.25
C TYR A 49 13.34 -0.66 5.28
N SER A 50 12.29 -0.52 6.07
CA SER A 50 11.21 -1.50 6.13
C SER A 50 9.94 -0.94 5.49
N GLY A 51 9.30 -1.77 4.67
CA GLY A 51 7.97 -1.47 4.14
C GLY A 51 6.87 -1.80 5.16
N ILE A 52 5.68 -1.26 4.96
CA ILE A 52 4.51 -1.56 5.82
C ILE A 52 4.21 -3.07 5.86
N LEU A 53 4.48 -3.77 4.77
CA LEU A 53 4.21 -5.20 4.63
C LEU A 53 5.34 -6.11 5.14
N GLU A 54 6.49 -5.54 5.54
CA GLU A 54 7.65 -6.33 5.96
C GLU A 54 7.33 -7.24 7.15
N ASN A 55 6.59 -6.71 8.12
CA ASN A 55 6.21 -7.46 9.34
C ASN A 55 5.22 -8.59 9.07
N VAL A 56 4.57 -8.60 7.91
CA VAL A 56 3.55 -9.62 7.55
C VAL A 56 3.97 -10.49 6.37
N LYS A 57 5.19 -10.33 5.87
CA LYS A 57 5.68 -11.06 4.71
C LYS A 57 5.54 -12.59 4.86
N SER A 58 5.92 -13.12 6.01
CA SER A 58 5.77 -14.55 6.31
C SER A 58 4.30 -15.00 6.34
N LEU A 59 3.39 -14.14 6.79
CA LEU A 59 1.96 -14.43 6.80
C LEU A 59 1.35 -14.39 5.39
N LEU A 60 1.84 -13.50 4.51
CA LEU A 60 1.43 -13.47 3.10
C LEU A 60 1.89 -14.73 2.36
N ASP A 61 3.10 -15.22 2.65
CA ASP A 61 3.59 -16.49 2.10
C ASP A 61 2.74 -17.67 2.58
N GLU A 62 2.33 -17.66 3.85
CA GLU A 62 1.47 -18.70 4.42
C GLU A 62 0.04 -18.65 3.82
N GLU A 63 -0.54 -17.46 3.65
CA GLU A 63 -1.81 -17.28 2.96
C GLU A 63 -1.77 -17.84 1.54
N ALA A 64 -0.73 -17.49 0.77
CA ALA A 64 -0.55 -18.00 -0.59
C ALA A 64 -0.43 -19.52 -0.62
N ARG A 65 0.23 -20.13 0.35
CA ARG A 65 0.38 -21.58 0.51
C ARG A 65 -0.97 -22.25 0.80
N LEU A 66 -1.73 -21.72 1.76
CA LEU A 66 -3.06 -22.23 2.13
C LEU A 66 -4.04 -22.14 0.96
N VAL A 67 -4.08 -21.01 0.25
CA VAL A 67 -4.91 -20.84 -0.94
C VAL A 67 -4.55 -21.86 -2.01
N THR A 68 -3.26 -22.08 -2.26
CA THR A 68 -2.79 -23.06 -3.24
C THR A 68 -3.20 -24.49 -2.84
N GLN A 69 -3.08 -24.84 -1.56
CA GLN A 69 -3.49 -26.15 -1.05
C GLN A 69 -5.00 -26.37 -1.20
N ILE A 70 -5.81 -25.37 -0.82
CA ILE A 70 -7.27 -25.42 -0.98
C ILE A 70 -7.63 -25.61 -2.45
N GLN A 71 -7.02 -24.83 -3.36
CA GLN A 71 -7.26 -24.95 -4.80
C GLN A 71 -6.86 -26.32 -5.34
N ALA A 72 -5.73 -26.88 -4.89
CA ALA A 72 -5.30 -28.24 -5.28
C ALA A 72 -6.30 -29.29 -4.85
N ILE A 73 -6.80 -29.21 -3.60
CA ILE A 73 -7.82 -30.14 -3.09
C ILE A 73 -9.12 -29.98 -3.89
N ILE A 74 -9.59 -28.74 -4.12
CA ILE A 74 -10.80 -28.49 -4.90
C ILE A 74 -10.68 -29.07 -6.32
N ARG A 75 -9.54 -28.90 -6.99
CA ARG A 75 -9.30 -29.51 -8.30
C ARG A 75 -9.37 -31.03 -8.25
N THR A 76 -8.72 -31.64 -7.27
CA THR A 76 -8.75 -33.11 -7.09
C THR A 76 -10.16 -33.61 -6.83
N VAL A 77 -10.95 -32.88 -6.05
CA VAL A 77 -12.34 -33.21 -5.75
C VAL A 77 -13.26 -32.99 -6.96
N ALA A 78 -13.04 -31.90 -7.72
CA ALA A 78 -13.83 -31.57 -8.90
C ALA A 78 -13.61 -32.57 -10.05
N TRP A 79 -12.42 -33.11 -10.15
CA TRP A 79 -12.04 -34.11 -11.16
C TRP A 79 -12.03 -35.49 -10.53
N ARG A 80 -13.24 -36.02 -10.28
CA ARG A 80 -13.40 -37.36 -9.70
C ARG A 80 -12.74 -38.41 -10.56
N THR A 81 -11.93 -39.23 -9.94
CA THR A 81 -11.46 -40.44 -10.57
C THR A 81 -12.63 -41.46 -10.67
N ILE A 82 -12.64 -42.11 -11.78
CA ILE A 82 -13.61 -43.21 -12.05
C ILE A 82 -12.88 -44.49 -11.75
N ASP A 83 -13.41 -45.26 -10.80
CA ASP A 83 -12.85 -46.55 -10.39
C ASP A 83 -13.56 -47.67 -11.11
N PHE A 84 -12.84 -48.44 -11.90
CA PHE A 84 -13.32 -49.65 -12.53
C PHE A 84 -13.00 -50.84 -11.64
N GLN A 85 -14.01 -51.55 -11.18
CA GLN A 85 -13.84 -52.73 -10.33
C GLN A 85 -14.24 -53.98 -11.11
N GLY A 86 -13.33 -54.96 -11.16
CA GLY A 86 -13.54 -56.24 -11.88
C GLY A 86 -12.21 -56.87 -12.32
N PRO A 87 -12.28 -57.93 -13.10
CA PRO A 87 -11.09 -58.54 -13.69
C PRO A 87 -10.33 -57.55 -14.52
N ARG A 88 -9.00 -57.51 -14.37
CA ARG A 88 -8.12 -56.46 -14.94
C ARG A 88 -8.31 -56.30 -16.45
N SER A 89 -8.33 -57.39 -17.21
CA SER A 89 -8.53 -57.36 -18.67
C SER A 89 -9.82 -56.72 -19.11
N LEU A 90 -10.94 -57.04 -18.43
CA LEU A 90 -12.27 -56.50 -18.71
C LEU A 90 -12.38 -55.03 -18.23
N SER A 91 -11.68 -54.68 -17.15
CA SER A 91 -11.65 -53.31 -16.64
C SER A 91 -10.84 -52.38 -17.57
N GLU A 92 -9.75 -52.88 -18.17
CA GLU A 92 -8.96 -52.12 -19.16
C GLU A 92 -9.76 -51.88 -20.45
N GLU A 93 -10.53 -52.89 -20.91
CA GLU A 93 -11.44 -52.75 -22.06
C GLU A 93 -12.57 -51.74 -21.77
N ALA A 94 -13.19 -51.83 -20.59
CA ALA A 94 -14.21 -50.87 -20.16
C ALA A 94 -13.69 -49.46 -20.07
N MET A 95 -12.46 -49.27 -19.60
CA MET A 95 -11.83 -47.93 -19.49
C MET A 95 -11.56 -47.32 -20.85
N GLN A 96 -11.16 -48.12 -21.86
CA GLN A 96 -10.91 -47.61 -23.22
C GLN A 96 -12.17 -47.14 -23.93
N ASN A 97 -13.31 -47.81 -23.63
CA ASN A 97 -14.60 -47.56 -24.26
C ASN A 97 -15.55 -46.69 -23.44
N TYR A 98 -15.05 -46.14 -22.29
CA TYR A 98 -15.88 -45.35 -21.39
C TYR A 98 -15.94 -43.90 -21.87
N GLU A 99 -17.13 -43.46 -22.18
CA GLU A 99 -17.40 -42.04 -22.53
C GLU A 99 -17.97 -41.29 -21.33
N MET A 100 -17.45 -40.11 -21.09
CA MET A 100 -17.95 -39.18 -20.08
C MET A 100 -19.08 -38.29 -20.63
N PHE A 101 -19.76 -37.56 -19.79
CA PHE A 101 -20.74 -36.53 -20.13
C PHE A 101 -22.07 -37.03 -20.73
N GLY A 102 -22.73 -37.92 -19.99
CA GLY A 102 -24.12 -38.33 -20.28
C GLY A 102 -24.28 -39.42 -21.33
N ALA A 103 -23.20 -40.00 -21.79
CA ALA A 103 -23.23 -41.19 -22.64
C ALA A 103 -23.71 -42.41 -21.86
N LYS A 104 -24.40 -43.31 -22.55
CA LYS A 104 -24.78 -44.61 -22.01
C LYS A 104 -23.62 -45.57 -22.23
N ASN A 105 -22.91 -45.91 -21.15
CA ASN A 105 -21.80 -46.85 -21.19
C ASN A 105 -22.30 -48.27 -20.94
N TYR A 106 -21.94 -49.19 -21.79
CA TYR A 106 -22.21 -50.61 -21.63
C TYR A 106 -20.97 -51.28 -21.03
N LEU A 107 -21.07 -51.79 -19.83
CA LEU A 107 -19.96 -52.45 -19.13
C LEU A 107 -19.99 -53.96 -19.37
N PRO A 108 -18.84 -54.61 -19.54
CA PRO A 108 -18.74 -56.07 -19.58
C PRO A 108 -19.28 -56.71 -18.31
N PRO A 109 -19.85 -57.94 -18.38
CA PRO A 109 -20.31 -58.65 -17.20
C PRO A 109 -19.18 -58.80 -16.17
N GLY A 110 -19.47 -58.44 -14.92
CA GLY A 110 -18.49 -58.52 -13.82
C GLY A 110 -17.62 -57.27 -13.62
N VAL A 111 -17.79 -56.22 -14.44
CA VAL A 111 -17.18 -54.90 -14.23
C VAL A 111 -18.21 -53.95 -13.68
N SER A 112 -17.89 -53.28 -12.60
CA SER A 112 -18.65 -52.17 -12.07
C SER A 112 -17.85 -50.89 -12.11
N VAL A 113 -18.52 -49.75 -12.28
CA VAL A 113 -17.92 -48.42 -12.27
C VAL A 113 -18.45 -47.71 -11.06
N GLY A 114 -17.53 -47.22 -10.26
CA GLY A 114 -17.81 -46.36 -9.12
C GLY A 114 -17.11 -45.01 -9.28
N LEU A 115 -17.71 -43.97 -8.76
CA LEU A 115 -17.00 -42.72 -8.56
C LEU A 115 -16.23 -42.82 -7.24
N SER A 116 -14.98 -42.50 -7.25
CA SER A 116 -14.19 -42.41 -6.02
C SER A 116 -14.93 -41.55 -4.98
N PRO A 117 -14.86 -41.92 -3.68
CA PRO A 117 -15.52 -41.15 -2.64
C PRO A 117 -15.08 -39.70 -2.70
N MET A 118 -16.05 -38.79 -2.56
CA MET A 118 -15.80 -37.37 -2.64
C MET A 118 -15.00 -36.95 -1.43
N GLY A 119 -13.74 -36.61 -1.65
CA GLY A 119 -12.95 -35.86 -0.65
C GLY A 119 -13.62 -34.52 -0.39
N GLN A 120 -13.61 -34.06 0.85
CA GLN A 120 -14.04 -32.71 1.19
C GLN A 120 -12.82 -31.90 1.59
N VAL A 121 -12.81 -30.60 1.26
CA VAL A 121 -11.81 -29.71 1.79
C VAL A 121 -12.00 -29.67 3.33
N PRO A 122 -10.98 -30.01 4.12
CA PRO A 122 -11.11 -29.95 5.57
C PRO A 122 -11.54 -28.55 6.02
N PRO A 123 -12.60 -28.42 6.84
CA PRO A 123 -13.05 -27.11 7.34
C PRO A 123 -11.96 -26.32 8.04
N ASP A 124 -11.03 -27.02 8.68
CA ASP A 124 -9.91 -26.44 9.41
C ASP A 124 -8.99 -25.58 8.51
N LEU A 125 -8.85 -25.93 7.22
CA LEU A 125 -8.07 -25.14 6.28
C LEU A 125 -8.70 -23.75 6.03
N TYR A 126 -10.00 -23.68 5.95
CA TYR A 126 -10.70 -22.38 5.82
C TYR A 126 -10.61 -21.57 7.11
N GLN A 127 -10.67 -22.23 8.26
CA GLN A 127 -10.51 -21.57 9.54
C GLN A 127 -9.08 -21.04 9.71
N GLN A 128 -8.08 -21.81 9.32
CA GLN A 128 -6.67 -21.40 9.33
C GLN A 128 -6.44 -20.21 8.37
N LEU A 129 -6.98 -20.28 7.15
CA LEU A 129 -6.91 -19.17 6.20
C LEU A 129 -7.53 -17.89 6.77
N ALA A 130 -8.72 -17.98 7.36
CA ALA A 130 -9.37 -16.84 8.00
C ALA A 130 -8.55 -16.28 9.17
N THR A 131 -7.88 -17.14 9.94
CA THR A 131 -7.01 -16.72 11.04
C THR A 131 -5.79 -15.96 10.53
N VAL A 132 -5.12 -16.47 9.49
CA VAL A 132 -3.96 -15.81 8.85
C VAL A 132 -4.38 -14.46 8.28
N GLN A 133 -5.51 -14.38 7.58
CA GLN A 133 -6.06 -13.14 7.04
C GLN A 133 -6.35 -12.11 8.15
N ASN A 134 -6.92 -12.53 9.27
CA ASN A 134 -7.15 -11.65 10.41
C ASN A 134 -5.84 -11.10 11.00
N TYR A 135 -4.78 -11.91 11.06
CA TYR A 135 -3.47 -11.43 11.52
C TYR A 135 -2.84 -10.43 10.54
N ILE A 136 -2.94 -10.68 9.23
CA ILE A 136 -2.47 -9.75 8.19
C ILE A 136 -3.23 -8.43 8.32
N GLU A 137 -4.56 -8.47 8.44
CA GLU A 137 -5.39 -7.28 8.61
C GLU A 137 -5.04 -6.50 9.88
N ALA A 138 -4.86 -7.19 11.00
CA ALA A 138 -4.52 -6.56 12.28
C ALA A 138 -3.16 -5.86 12.23
N ALA A 139 -2.19 -6.43 11.50
CA ALA A 139 -0.83 -5.93 11.43
C ALA A 139 -0.60 -4.88 10.32
N THR A 140 -1.51 -4.78 9.34
CA THR A 140 -1.36 -3.88 8.19
C THR A 140 -2.46 -2.82 8.12
N PHE A 141 -3.61 -3.23 7.62
CA PHE A 141 -4.75 -2.35 7.30
C PHE A 141 -5.99 -2.80 8.09
N PRO A 142 -6.15 -2.33 9.32
CA PRO A 142 -7.35 -2.65 10.09
C PRO A 142 -8.62 -2.35 9.30
N ASN A 143 -9.60 -3.23 9.39
CA ASN A 143 -10.87 -3.13 8.66
C ASN A 143 -11.57 -1.78 8.82
N VAL A 144 -11.37 -1.12 9.97
CA VAL A 144 -11.94 0.20 10.25
C VAL A 144 -11.38 1.27 9.31
N VAL A 145 -10.09 1.18 8.95
CA VAL A 145 -9.46 2.11 7.98
C VAL A 145 -10.04 1.94 6.58
N ARG A 146 -10.51 0.74 6.27
CA ARG A 146 -11.23 0.43 5.01
C ARG A 146 -12.71 0.82 5.04
N GLY A 147 -13.19 1.46 6.11
CA GLY A 147 -14.58 1.80 6.28
C GLY A 147 -15.48 0.62 6.69
N MET A 148 -14.90 -0.52 7.02
CA MET A 148 -15.66 -1.68 7.49
C MET A 148 -15.94 -1.55 8.98
N ARG A 149 -17.20 -1.79 9.35
CA ARG A 149 -17.61 -1.72 10.76
C ARG A 149 -17.12 -2.93 11.53
N PRO A 150 -16.37 -2.76 12.64
CA PRO A 150 -15.97 -3.87 13.49
C PRO A 150 -17.19 -4.55 14.11
N ARG A 151 -17.16 -5.86 14.23
CA ARG A 151 -18.22 -6.61 14.92
C ARG A 151 -18.28 -6.19 16.38
N GLY A 152 -19.48 -5.89 16.89
CA GLY A 152 -19.70 -5.52 18.29
C GLY A 152 -19.52 -4.03 18.62
N VAL A 153 -19.10 -3.19 17.69
CA VAL A 153 -19.00 -1.73 17.90
C VAL A 153 -20.18 -1.04 17.25
N SER A 154 -21.09 -0.51 18.07
CA SER A 154 -22.31 0.14 17.61
C SER A 154 -22.23 1.69 17.62
N ALA A 155 -21.37 2.26 18.46
CA ALA A 155 -21.26 3.70 18.63
C ALA A 155 -20.32 4.34 17.60
N GLY A 156 -20.77 5.40 16.93
CA GLY A 156 -19.98 6.17 15.98
C GLY A 156 -18.66 6.71 16.57
N PHE A 157 -18.68 7.08 17.86
CA PHE A 157 -17.47 7.49 18.58
C PHE A 157 -16.42 6.35 18.65
N GLY A 158 -16.85 5.13 18.96
CA GLY A 158 -15.93 3.97 19.00
C GLY A 158 -15.31 3.69 17.64
N ILE A 159 -16.07 3.84 16.56
CA ILE A 159 -15.55 3.67 15.19
C ILE A 159 -14.54 4.76 14.86
N SER A 160 -14.78 6.02 15.22
CA SER A 160 -13.85 7.12 14.96
C SER A 160 -12.53 6.98 15.73
N VAL A 161 -12.58 6.50 16.98
CA VAL A 161 -11.38 6.21 17.78
C VAL A 161 -10.56 5.09 17.15
N LEU A 162 -11.20 4.00 16.76
CA LEU A 162 -10.52 2.88 16.09
C LEU A 162 -9.94 3.29 14.73
N ALA A 163 -10.64 4.09 13.96
CA ALA A 163 -10.13 4.65 12.70
C ALA A 163 -8.91 5.54 12.95
N GLY A 164 -8.95 6.37 13.99
CA GLY A 164 -7.79 7.17 14.43
C GLY A 164 -6.59 6.31 14.78
N MET A 165 -6.78 5.25 15.56
CA MET A 165 -5.71 4.30 15.91
C MET A 165 -5.15 3.57 14.66
N GLY A 166 -6.02 3.16 13.75
CA GLY A 166 -5.60 2.54 12.49
C GLY A 166 -4.74 3.46 11.61
N ARG A 167 -4.95 4.77 11.69
CA ARG A 167 -4.15 5.76 10.95
C ARG A 167 -2.74 5.94 11.50
N LEU A 168 -2.52 5.65 12.79
CA LEU A 168 -1.18 5.73 13.37
C LEU A 168 -0.18 4.81 12.66
N VAL A 169 -0.66 3.71 12.06
CA VAL A 169 0.19 2.82 11.25
C VAL A 169 0.80 3.56 10.05
N PHE A 170 0.08 4.55 9.51
CA PHE A 170 0.54 5.34 8.36
C PHE A 170 1.30 6.60 8.75
N GLN A 171 1.39 6.91 10.04
CA GLN A 171 2.02 8.15 10.49
C GLN A 171 3.50 8.22 10.06
N ALA A 172 4.22 7.11 10.20
CA ALA A 172 5.62 7.05 9.79
C ALA A 172 5.80 7.32 8.28
N VAL A 173 4.87 6.83 7.45
CA VAL A 173 4.88 7.08 6.01
C VAL A 173 4.55 8.54 5.72
N ALA A 174 3.54 9.10 6.37
CA ALA A 174 3.16 10.51 6.23
C ALA A 174 4.31 11.44 6.64
N ASP A 175 4.97 11.16 7.75
CA ASP A 175 6.13 11.91 8.23
C ASP A 175 7.32 11.81 7.25
N GLY A 176 7.54 10.64 6.65
CA GLY A 176 8.54 10.44 5.62
C GLY A 176 8.25 11.26 4.36
N MET A 177 7.00 11.26 3.91
CA MET A 177 6.54 12.08 2.78
C MET A 177 6.67 13.57 3.08
N GLN A 178 6.26 14.00 4.27
CA GLN A 178 6.38 15.39 4.71
C GLN A 178 7.83 15.89 4.62
N ARG A 179 8.77 15.17 5.23
CA ARG A 179 10.19 15.50 5.18
C ARG A 179 10.74 15.54 3.75
N SER A 180 10.34 14.60 2.92
CA SER A 180 10.75 14.54 1.52
C SER A 180 10.26 15.75 0.74
N ILE A 181 9.02 16.20 0.97
CA ILE A 181 8.47 17.41 0.34
C ILE A 181 9.19 18.67 0.89
N GLU A 182 9.41 18.75 2.20
CA GLU A 182 10.15 19.87 2.82
C GLU A 182 11.56 20.01 2.23
N GLU A 183 12.28 18.88 2.12
CA GLU A 183 13.61 18.87 1.50
C GLU A 183 13.55 19.23 0.01
N SER A 184 12.55 18.75 -0.73
CA SER A 184 12.35 19.10 -2.14
C SER A 184 12.09 20.60 -2.31
N ASN A 185 11.20 21.17 -1.49
CA ASN A 185 10.92 22.60 -1.50
C ASN A 185 12.16 23.45 -1.17
N SER A 186 12.95 23.03 -0.17
CA SER A 186 14.19 23.68 0.19
C SER A 186 15.20 23.67 -0.96
N LYS A 187 15.34 22.52 -1.65
CA LYS A 187 16.20 22.41 -2.84
C LYS A 187 15.69 23.26 -4.01
N PHE A 188 14.37 23.29 -4.19
CA PHE A 188 13.76 24.15 -5.21
C PHE A 188 14.01 25.64 -4.91
N ALA A 189 13.87 26.09 -3.67
CA ALA A 189 14.17 27.46 -3.29
C ALA A 189 15.64 27.81 -3.57
N LYS A 190 16.59 26.91 -3.23
CA LYS A 190 18.02 27.09 -3.57
C LYS A 190 18.25 27.18 -5.07
N LEU A 191 17.51 26.37 -5.87
CA LEU A 191 17.62 26.42 -7.32
C LEU A 191 17.14 27.77 -7.87
N VAL A 192 16.01 28.27 -7.37
CA VAL A 192 15.45 29.55 -7.77
C VAL A 192 16.46 30.70 -7.46
N GLU A 193 16.98 30.73 -6.24
CA GLU A 193 17.91 31.77 -5.83
C GLU A 193 19.23 31.75 -6.63
N ASN A 194 19.79 30.55 -6.85
CA ASN A 194 21.14 30.43 -7.40
C ASN A 194 21.22 30.32 -8.92
N LYS A 195 20.17 29.84 -9.57
CA LYS A 195 20.21 29.47 -10.99
C LYS A 195 19.25 30.23 -11.88
N ILE A 196 18.13 30.67 -11.34
CA ILE A 196 17.10 31.32 -12.13
C ILE A 196 17.36 32.85 -12.09
N LYS A 197 17.42 33.39 -13.29
CA LYS A 197 17.54 34.84 -13.46
C LYS A 197 16.16 35.35 -13.89
N GLY A 198 15.45 35.97 -12.95
CA GLY A 198 14.18 36.60 -13.21
C GLY A 198 13.02 35.98 -12.38
N ARG A 199 11.86 36.49 -12.66
CA ARG A 199 10.64 36.16 -11.95
C ARG A 199 10.06 34.81 -12.38
N ILE A 200 9.73 33.97 -11.42
CA ILE A 200 8.99 32.73 -11.66
C ILE A 200 7.58 32.90 -11.13
N THR A 201 6.59 32.48 -11.90
CA THR A 201 5.21 32.41 -11.44
C THR A 201 4.91 30.96 -11.07
N VAL A 202 4.57 30.75 -9.81
CA VAL A 202 4.12 29.44 -9.29
C VAL A 202 2.60 29.45 -9.30
N HIS A 203 2.02 28.53 -10.07
CA HIS A 203 0.59 28.30 -10.12
C HIS A 203 0.23 27.19 -9.15
N ALA A 204 -0.52 27.50 -8.12
CA ALA A 204 -1.03 26.49 -7.21
C ALA A 204 -2.56 26.43 -7.29
N ARG A 205 -3.09 25.23 -7.36
CA ARG A 205 -4.52 24.97 -7.39
C ARG A 205 -4.88 23.97 -6.31
N SER A 206 -5.81 24.37 -5.47
CA SER A 206 -6.53 23.46 -4.58
C SER A 206 -7.98 23.28 -5.08
N ASP A 207 -8.72 22.35 -4.48
CA ASP A 207 -10.13 22.11 -4.86
C ASP A 207 -11.02 23.36 -4.70
N ILE A 208 -10.61 24.30 -3.86
CA ILE A 208 -11.40 25.48 -3.50
C ILE A 208 -10.76 26.77 -4.06
N ASN A 209 -9.44 26.85 -4.12
CA ASN A 209 -8.72 28.06 -4.48
C ASN A 209 -7.61 27.78 -5.49
N SER A 210 -7.45 28.70 -6.43
CA SER A 210 -6.25 28.78 -7.26
C SER A 210 -5.56 30.11 -6.99
N PHE A 211 -4.25 30.08 -6.83
CA PHE A 211 -3.46 31.29 -6.71
C PHE A 211 -2.21 31.24 -7.57
N ASP A 212 -1.84 32.40 -8.08
CA ASP A 212 -0.63 32.58 -8.83
C ASP A 212 0.29 33.46 -7.98
N GLN A 213 1.41 32.92 -7.58
CA GLN A 213 2.40 33.66 -6.82
C GLN A 213 3.68 33.80 -7.66
N SER A 214 4.15 35.00 -7.79
CA SER A 214 5.41 35.26 -8.42
C SER A 214 6.49 35.37 -7.38
N ILE A 215 7.60 34.68 -7.59
CA ILE A 215 8.76 34.62 -6.72
C ILE A 215 9.98 35.15 -7.50
N GLU A 216 10.69 36.06 -6.91
CA GLU A 216 11.98 36.51 -7.41
C GLU A 216 13.11 35.94 -6.55
N PRO A 217 14.34 35.76 -7.09
CA PRO A 217 15.48 35.27 -6.31
C PRO A 217 15.72 36.06 -5.03
N ASP A 218 15.50 37.38 -5.11
CA ASP A 218 15.69 38.30 -3.98
C ASP A 218 14.64 38.11 -2.86
N ASP A 219 13.53 37.46 -3.12
CA ASP A 219 12.52 37.19 -2.11
C ASP A 219 12.95 36.06 -1.17
N ILE A 220 13.81 35.14 -1.64
CA ILE A 220 14.22 33.97 -0.90
C ILE A 220 15.29 34.30 0.14
N ARG A 221 16.33 35.03 -0.24
CA ARG A 221 17.41 35.52 0.62
C ARG A 221 17.95 34.50 1.62
N GLY A 222 18.19 33.29 1.19
CA GLY A 222 18.65 32.18 2.05
C GLY A 222 17.61 31.56 2.98
N MET A 223 16.35 31.97 2.89
CA MET A 223 15.24 31.36 3.65
C MET A 223 14.71 30.12 2.93
N TYR A 224 15.27 28.95 3.27
CA TYR A 224 14.89 27.68 2.66
C TYR A 224 13.99 26.83 3.55
N GLU A 225 13.79 27.27 4.79
CA GLU A 225 12.93 26.54 5.72
C GLU A 225 11.48 26.61 5.29
N ASN A 226 10.84 25.46 5.27
CA ASN A 226 9.42 25.34 4.99
C ASN A 226 8.83 24.23 5.87
N ILE A 227 7.55 24.35 6.17
CA ILE A 227 6.82 23.38 6.99
C ILE A 227 5.70 22.82 6.12
N VAL A 228 5.75 21.53 5.88
CA VAL A 228 4.71 20.80 5.18
C VAL A 228 3.97 19.92 6.18
N LYS A 229 2.66 19.93 6.13
CA LYS A 229 1.81 19.03 6.95
C LYS A 229 1.05 18.11 6.02
N VAL A 230 1.40 16.84 6.06
CA VAL A 230 0.66 15.79 5.38
C VAL A 230 -0.25 15.14 6.41
N LYS A 231 -1.54 15.37 6.29
CA LYS A 231 -2.53 14.78 7.19
C LYS A 231 -3.43 13.84 6.40
N ALA A 232 -3.56 12.61 6.87
CA ALA A 232 -4.57 11.67 6.39
C ALA A 232 -5.88 11.95 7.12
N GLU A 233 -6.54 13.08 6.81
CA GLU A 233 -7.81 13.46 7.43
C GLU A 233 -8.98 12.84 6.68
N ALA A 234 -9.97 12.31 7.42
CA ALA A 234 -11.27 11.99 6.84
C ALA A 234 -12.07 13.26 6.61
N PRO A 235 -12.97 13.31 5.61
CA PRO A 235 -13.86 14.43 5.39
C PRO A 235 -14.63 14.84 6.65
N GLU A 236 -15.06 13.87 7.45
CA GLU A 236 -15.77 14.09 8.72
C GLU A 236 -14.91 14.80 9.79
N GLU A 237 -13.61 14.61 9.77
CA GLU A 237 -12.69 15.32 10.69
C GLU A 237 -12.51 16.76 10.26
N ARG A 238 -12.43 17.02 8.96
CA ARG A 238 -12.42 18.39 8.42
C ARG A 238 -13.68 19.16 8.82
N GLU A 239 -14.86 18.56 8.68
CA GLU A 239 -16.10 19.18 9.11
C GLU A 239 -16.11 19.46 10.61
N ARG A 240 -15.60 18.51 11.41
CA ARG A 240 -15.50 18.68 12.86
C ARG A 240 -14.53 19.78 13.25
N GLU A 241 -13.36 19.87 12.61
CA GLU A 241 -12.40 20.96 12.81
C GLU A 241 -12.97 22.30 12.37
N ALA A 242 -13.67 22.34 11.24
CA ALA A 242 -14.34 23.55 10.77
C ALA A 242 -15.43 24.02 11.75
N LEU A 243 -16.27 23.10 12.24
CA LEU A 243 -17.29 23.42 13.26
C LEU A 243 -16.67 23.89 14.59
N LEU A 244 -15.57 23.27 15.01
CA LEU A 244 -14.83 23.69 16.19
C LEU A 244 -14.24 25.08 16.00
N ALA A 245 -13.62 25.34 14.86
CA ALA A 245 -13.05 26.65 14.52
C ALA A 245 -14.13 27.74 14.51
N MET A 246 -15.31 27.47 13.94
CA MET A 246 -16.45 28.41 13.99
C MET A 246 -16.93 28.69 15.42
N ARG A 247 -17.01 27.64 16.26
CA ARG A 247 -17.38 27.80 17.68
C ARG A 247 -16.38 28.63 18.46
N LEU A 248 -15.08 28.38 18.25
CA LEU A 248 -14.01 29.15 18.87
C LEU A 248 -14.00 30.62 18.43
N GLN A 249 -14.30 30.87 17.14
CA GLN A 249 -14.43 32.21 16.60
C GLN A 249 -15.65 32.91 17.18
N SER A 250 -16.81 32.23 17.26
CA SER A 250 -18.04 32.80 17.86
C SER A 250 -17.90 33.09 19.36
N ALA A 251 -17.03 32.31 20.06
CA ALA A 251 -16.67 32.55 21.46
C ALA A 251 -15.59 33.63 21.63
N GLY A 252 -15.10 34.25 20.56
CA GLY A 252 -14.05 35.27 20.60
C GLY A 252 -12.66 34.77 20.97
N ILE A 253 -12.43 33.46 20.95
CA ILE A 253 -11.15 32.82 21.34
C ILE A 253 -10.12 32.93 20.21
N ILE A 254 -10.56 32.80 18.95
CA ILE A 254 -9.70 32.90 17.78
C ILE A 254 -10.22 33.96 16.80
N SER A 255 -9.29 34.53 16.01
CA SER A 255 -9.67 35.49 14.97
C SER A 255 -10.39 34.82 13.80
N MET A 256 -11.14 35.60 13.02
CA MET A 256 -11.81 35.12 11.81
C MET A 256 -10.81 34.50 10.82
N TYR A 257 -9.63 35.13 10.67
CA TYR A 257 -8.56 34.62 9.82
C TYR A 257 -8.05 33.24 10.28
N GLU A 258 -7.84 33.07 11.58
CA GLU A 258 -7.40 31.77 12.15
C GLU A 258 -8.48 30.70 12.04
N ALA A 259 -9.76 31.10 12.18
CA ALA A 259 -10.90 30.18 11.99
C ALA A 259 -10.99 29.71 10.53
N GLN A 260 -10.84 30.61 9.56
CA GLN A 260 -10.82 30.27 8.13
C GLN A 260 -9.64 29.36 7.80
N ARG A 261 -8.44 29.66 8.30
CA ARG A 261 -7.24 28.83 8.11
C ARG A 261 -7.43 27.41 8.65
N ARG A 262 -8.06 27.26 9.81
CA ARG A 262 -8.38 25.93 10.40
C ARG A 262 -9.49 25.19 9.66
N ALA A 263 -10.43 25.91 9.12
CA ALA A 263 -11.50 25.34 8.30
C ALA A 263 -11.03 24.93 6.88
N GLY A 264 -9.80 25.31 6.50
CA GLY A 264 -9.26 25.02 5.17
C GLY A 264 -9.84 25.90 4.05
N ILE A 265 -10.32 27.08 4.42
CA ILE A 265 -10.90 28.11 3.51
C ILE A 265 -9.88 29.25 3.31
#